data_54724950cb2022ed9ee12d4c325cf161
#
_entry.id   54724950cb2022ed9ee12d4c325cf161
#
_cell.length_a   1.000
_cell.length_b   1.000
_cell.length_c   1.000
_cell.angle_alpha   90.00
_cell.angle_beta   90.00
_cell.angle_gamma   90.00
#
_symmetry.space_group_name_H-M   'P 1'
#
loop_
_entity.id
_entity.type
_entity.pdbx_description
1 polymer ?
#
loop_
_entity_poly.entity_id
_entity_poly.type
_entity_poly.pdbx_seq_one_letter_code
_entity_poly.pdbx_strand_id
1 'polypeptide(L)'
;MGMFRQAGISVRLWRYQAQMDVDTSLVQGHVQIAISDPFHAIRLPSDSLSIAPLMAMKEPLSLMALKGRRVKRIQQMKEKTVAVNRLSSSDYWCQRMTEDAKLDLSTIFRPQVNDLYLRTDMLLNGFIDAVILPEPYATWAALEGHKRISVSKEEGVSNALWIVAQRQAIDKTLRAQAKTFARVYEEAVRQMSEDVQADTIRAILKSEYRMPPLLADTIQLSPISAPYPLRASDVETAAEWLRAHNRLPNNHDTKEFLLKQI
;
A
#
# COMPACT_ATOMS: atom_id res chain seq x y z
N MET A 1 -7.86 9.95 20.25
CA MET A 1 -8.13 11.19 19.53
C MET A 1 -9.60 11.44 19.26
N GLY A 2 -10.51 10.82 18.84
CA GLY A 2 -11.93 11.18 18.67
C GLY A 2 -12.24 12.23 17.61
N MET A 3 -11.28 12.55 16.71
CA MET A 3 -11.43 13.60 15.69
C MET A 3 -12.65 13.39 14.79
N PHE A 4 -12.93 12.17 14.36
CA PHE A 4 -14.14 11.87 13.60
C PHE A 4 -15.42 12.17 14.37
N ARG A 5 -15.46 11.80 15.66
CA ARG A 5 -16.62 12.10 16.53
C ARG A 5 -16.80 13.60 16.73
N GLN A 6 -15.71 14.35 16.93
CA GLN A 6 -15.75 15.82 17.02
C GLN A 6 -16.25 16.46 15.73
N ALA A 7 -15.97 15.85 14.58
CA ALA A 7 -16.47 16.28 13.27
C ALA A 7 -17.91 15.78 12.97
N GLY A 8 -18.59 15.16 13.92
CA GLY A 8 -19.97 14.73 13.77
C GLY A 8 -20.17 13.42 12.99
N ILE A 9 -19.10 12.65 12.77
CA ILE A 9 -19.21 11.33 12.11
C ILE A 9 -18.71 10.20 13.01
N SER A 10 -19.37 9.03 12.90
CA SER A 10 -18.94 7.81 13.55
C SER A 10 -18.18 6.94 12.55
N VAL A 11 -16.93 6.64 12.86
CA VAL A 11 -16.08 5.78 12.01
C VAL A 11 -15.68 4.55 12.81
N ARG A 12 -15.93 3.38 12.24
CA ARG A 12 -15.44 2.09 12.75
C ARG A 12 -14.30 1.63 11.85
N LEU A 13 -13.13 1.39 12.44
CA LEU A 13 -11.97 0.87 11.72
C LEU A 13 -11.95 -0.66 11.78
N TRP A 14 -11.77 -1.26 10.61
CA TRP A 14 -11.53 -2.68 10.45
C TRP A 14 -10.13 -2.88 9.88
N ARG A 15 -9.35 -3.75 10.51
CA ARG A 15 -8.02 -4.08 10.02
C ARG A 15 -8.03 -5.50 9.46
N TYR A 16 -7.49 -5.62 8.26
CA TYR A 16 -7.28 -6.88 7.58
C TYR A 16 -5.78 -7.14 7.41
N GLN A 17 -5.38 -8.39 7.32
CA GLN A 17 -3.97 -8.77 7.18
C GLN A 17 -3.54 -8.86 5.72
N ALA A 18 -4.50 -9.07 4.82
CA ALA A 18 -4.24 -9.16 3.39
C ALA A 18 -5.16 -8.22 2.59
N GLN A 19 -4.65 -7.68 1.49
CA GLN A 19 -5.42 -6.82 0.59
C GLN A 19 -6.67 -7.52 0.04
N MET A 20 -6.62 -8.82 -0.21
CA MET A 20 -7.77 -9.59 -0.70
C MET A 20 -8.96 -9.56 0.26
N ASP A 21 -8.71 -9.52 1.57
CA ASP A 21 -9.77 -9.45 2.58
C ASP A 21 -10.40 -8.05 2.60
N VAL A 22 -9.57 -6.99 2.42
CA VAL A 22 -10.05 -5.62 2.23
C VAL A 22 -10.95 -5.52 1.01
N ASP A 23 -10.48 -6.05 -0.13
CA ASP A 23 -11.21 -6.05 -1.40
C ASP A 23 -12.57 -6.76 -1.26
N THR A 24 -12.56 -7.96 -0.68
CA THR A 24 -13.77 -8.74 -0.42
C THR A 24 -14.76 -7.98 0.48
N SER A 25 -14.25 -7.38 1.55
CA SER A 25 -15.08 -6.64 2.50
C SER A 25 -15.71 -5.39 1.86
N LEU A 26 -14.97 -4.71 0.99
CA LEU A 26 -15.48 -3.57 0.23
C LEU A 26 -16.54 -4.01 -0.80
N VAL A 27 -16.27 -5.08 -1.55
CA VAL A 27 -17.21 -5.64 -2.54
C VAL A 27 -18.52 -6.07 -1.89
N GLN A 28 -18.45 -6.73 -0.74
CA GLN A 28 -19.62 -7.21 0.00
C GLN A 28 -20.35 -6.11 0.78
N GLY A 29 -19.84 -4.88 0.82
CA GLY A 29 -20.46 -3.77 1.55
C GLY A 29 -20.27 -3.82 3.07
N HIS A 30 -19.41 -4.69 3.57
CA HIS A 30 -19.08 -4.73 5.00
C HIS A 30 -18.35 -3.46 5.44
N VAL A 31 -17.56 -2.88 4.54
CA VAL A 31 -16.95 -1.55 4.69
C VAL A 31 -17.36 -0.65 3.54
N GLN A 32 -17.52 0.63 3.79
CA GLN A 32 -17.92 1.63 2.79
C GLN A 32 -16.72 2.36 2.21
N ILE A 33 -15.63 2.44 2.97
CA ILE A 33 -14.36 3.09 2.56
C ILE A 33 -13.24 2.10 2.87
N ALA A 34 -12.27 2.02 1.98
CA ALA A 34 -11.09 1.15 2.12
C ALA A 34 -9.82 1.87 1.70
N ILE A 35 -8.71 1.48 2.32
CA ILE A 35 -7.36 1.76 1.80
C ILE A 35 -6.99 0.60 0.89
N SER A 36 -6.67 0.89 -0.36
CA SER A 36 -6.41 -0.12 -1.38
C SER A 36 -5.15 0.18 -2.17
N ASP A 37 -4.47 -0.88 -2.58
CA ASP A 37 -3.43 -0.78 -3.60
C ASP A 37 -4.04 -0.33 -4.93
N PRO A 38 -3.40 0.57 -5.70
CA PRO A 38 -3.92 1.08 -6.97
C PRO A 38 -4.33 -0.01 -7.98
N PHE A 39 -3.52 -1.05 -8.12
CA PHE A 39 -3.78 -2.15 -9.06
C PHE A 39 -4.98 -3.00 -8.63
N HIS A 40 -5.19 -3.14 -7.33
CA HIS A 40 -6.37 -3.78 -6.77
C HIS A 40 -7.60 -2.90 -6.97
N ALA A 41 -7.54 -1.61 -6.63
CA ALA A 41 -8.66 -0.68 -6.74
C ALA A 41 -9.23 -0.60 -8.17
N ILE A 42 -8.37 -0.60 -9.20
CA ILE A 42 -8.79 -0.55 -10.61
C ILE A 42 -9.51 -1.83 -11.04
N ARG A 43 -9.18 -2.98 -10.45
CA ARG A 43 -9.80 -4.27 -10.78
C ARG A 43 -11.11 -4.54 -10.04
N LEU A 44 -11.38 -3.80 -8.96
CA LEU A 44 -12.60 -4.02 -8.16
C LEU A 44 -13.91 -3.67 -8.87
N PRO A 45 -13.99 -2.63 -9.74
CA PRO A 45 -15.23 -2.29 -10.42
C PRO A 45 -15.75 -3.44 -11.28
N SER A 46 -17.06 -3.65 -11.20
CA SER A 46 -17.81 -4.62 -12.00
C SER A 46 -19.14 -3.99 -12.40
N ASP A 47 -19.97 -4.69 -13.18
CA ASP A 47 -21.31 -4.22 -13.57
C ASP A 47 -22.18 -3.88 -12.35
N SER A 48 -21.95 -4.54 -11.21
CA SER A 48 -22.71 -4.35 -9.98
C SER A 48 -22.00 -3.48 -8.92
N LEU A 49 -20.72 -3.20 -9.09
CA LEU A 49 -19.89 -2.45 -8.14
C LEU A 49 -19.16 -1.30 -8.81
N SER A 50 -19.46 -0.08 -8.41
CA SER A 50 -18.70 1.11 -8.78
C SER A 50 -17.89 1.63 -7.61
N ILE A 51 -16.62 1.93 -7.86
CA ILE A 51 -15.70 2.48 -6.89
C ILE A 51 -15.46 3.96 -7.17
N ALA A 52 -15.50 4.76 -6.12
CA ALA A 52 -15.17 6.19 -6.17
C ALA A 52 -13.87 6.43 -5.39
N PRO A 53 -12.82 6.95 -6.03
CA PRO A 53 -11.61 7.34 -5.31
C PRO A 53 -11.87 8.61 -4.51
N LEU A 54 -11.32 8.66 -3.29
CA LEU A 54 -11.37 9.84 -2.42
C LEU A 54 -10.05 10.60 -2.46
N MET A 55 -8.95 9.92 -2.26
CA MET A 55 -7.61 10.50 -2.23
C MET A 55 -6.53 9.43 -2.41
N ALA A 56 -5.33 9.86 -2.70
CA ALA A 56 -4.12 9.05 -2.70
C ALA A 56 -3.20 9.44 -1.54
N MET A 57 -2.38 8.48 -1.10
CA MET A 57 -1.36 8.66 -0.08
C MET A 57 -0.04 8.13 -0.61
N LYS A 58 1.09 8.69 -0.16
CA LYS A 58 2.41 8.11 -0.45
C LYS A 58 2.66 6.90 0.45
N GLU A 59 3.10 5.81 -0.15
CA GLU A 59 3.61 4.63 0.55
C GLU A 59 4.88 4.13 -0.13
N PRO A 60 6.06 4.64 0.26
CA PRO A 60 7.33 4.21 -0.32
C PRO A 60 7.56 2.71 -0.08
N LEU A 61 7.88 1.99 -1.14
CA LEU A 61 8.26 0.59 -1.08
C LEU A 61 9.78 0.47 -1.05
N SER A 62 10.29 -0.46 -0.26
CA SER A 62 11.72 -0.76 -0.15
C SER A 62 12.00 -2.21 -0.54
N LEU A 63 13.01 -2.42 -1.39
CA LEU A 63 13.60 -3.73 -1.64
C LEU A 63 14.58 -4.02 -0.51
N MET A 64 14.23 -4.96 0.35
CA MET A 64 15.05 -5.43 1.48
C MET A 64 15.69 -6.76 1.14
N ALA A 65 17.01 -6.87 1.30
CA ALA A 65 17.76 -8.11 1.06
C ALA A 65 18.24 -8.74 2.37
N LEU A 66 18.24 -10.07 2.42
CA LEU A 66 18.67 -10.87 3.55
C LEU A 66 20.10 -10.51 3.96
N LYS A 67 20.32 -10.27 5.26
CA LYS A 67 21.66 -10.08 5.83
C LYS A 67 22.54 -11.33 5.56
N GLY A 68 23.84 -11.11 5.39
CA GLY A 68 24.77 -12.21 5.07
C GLY A 68 24.78 -12.63 3.58
N ARG A 69 23.77 -12.29 2.80
CA ARG A 69 23.82 -12.44 1.34
C ARG A 69 24.62 -11.29 0.71
N ARG A 70 25.45 -11.58 -0.29
CA ARG A 70 26.27 -10.57 -0.96
C ARG A 70 25.47 -9.73 -1.98
N VAL A 71 24.22 -9.38 -1.65
CA VAL A 71 23.35 -8.57 -2.50
C VAL A 71 23.52 -7.10 -2.12
N LYS A 72 24.02 -6.29 -3.04
CA LYS A 72 24.24 -4.85 -2.88
C LYS A 72 23.51 -4.01 -3.93
N ARG A 73 23.03 -4.63 -5.00
CA ARG A 73 22.39 -3.99 -6.16
C ARG A 73 21.44 -4.95 -6.85
N ILE A 74 20.50 -4.41 -7.62
CA ILE A 74 19.40 -5.16 -8.26
C ILE A 74 19.92 -6.25 -9.20
N GLN A 75 21.01 -6.02 -9.93
CA GLN A 75 21.59 -7.00 -10.84
C GLN A 75 22.01 -8.32 -10.16
N GLN A 76 22.18 -8.30 -8.85
CA GLN A 76 22.52 -9.49 -8.05
C GLN A 76 21.29 -10.29 -7.58
N MET A 77 20.08 -9.88 -8.01
CA MET A 77 18.82 -10.59 -7.73
C MET A 77 18.55 -11.75 -8.70
N LYS A 78 19.36 -11.93 -9.71
CA LYS A 78 19.26 -13.10 -10.61
C LYS A 78 19.30 -14.40 -9.79
N GLU A 79 18.36 -15.30 -10.09
CA GLU A 79 18.19 -16.58 -9.39
C GLU A 79 17.92 -16.47 -7.88
N LYS A 80 17.33 -15.35 -7.45
CA LYS A 80 16.94 -15.11 -6.07
C LYS A 80 15.43 -15.10 -5.90
N THR A 81 15.00 -15.38 -4.68
CA THR A 81 13.60 -15.25 -4.27
C THR A 81 13.34 -13.81 -3.81
N VAL A 82 12.34 -13.15 -4.42
CA VAL A 82 11.87 -11.82 -4.03
C VAL A 82 10.38 -11.89 -3.74
N ALA A 83 9.98 -11.93 -2.47
CA ALA A 83 8.56 -12.00 -2.13
C ALA A 83 7.85 -10.68 -2.38
N VAL A 84 6.69 -10.77 -3.03
CA VAL A 84 5.81 -9.66 -3.40
C VAL A 84 4.34 -10.01 -3.14
N ASN A 85 3.46 -9.04 -3.18
CA ASN A 85 2.05 -9.26 -3.43
C ASN A 85 1.85 -9.23 -4.96
N ARG A 86 1.40 -10.34 -5.56
CA ARG A 86 1.21 -10.42 -7.01
C ARG A 86 0.11 -9.47 -7.48
N LEU A 87 0.33 -8.87 -8.65
CA LEU A 87 -0.60 -7.92 -9.27
C LEU A 87 -0.90 -6.68 -8.39
N SER A 88 0.11 -6.21 -7.67
CA SER A 88 0.07 -5.00 -6.85
C SER A 88 1.23 -4.06 -7.17
N SER A 89 1.26 -2.93 -6.50
CA SER A 89 2.37 -1.97 -6.56
C SER A 89 3.73 -2.63 -6.31
N SER A 90 3.81 -3.62 -5.42
CA SER A 90 5.07 -4.33 -5.14
C SER A 90 5.52 -5.22 -6.31
N ASP A 91 4.60 -5.89 -7.01
CA ASP A 91 4.91 -6.70 -8.19
C ASP A 91 5.28 -5.82 -9.40
N TYR A 92 4.51 -4.75 -9.61
CA TYR A 92 4.80 -3.75 -10.64
C TYR A 92 6.20 -3.13 -10.44
N TRP A 93 6.50 -2.68 -9.22
CA TRP A 93 7.78 -2.06 -8.94
C TRP A 93 8.95 -3.05 -9.04
N CYS A 94 8.75 -4.31 -8.65
CA CYS A 94 9.74 -5.37 -8.86
C CYS A 94 10.08 -5.51 -10.34
N GLN A 95 9.06 -5.55 -11.21
CA GLN A 95 9.26 -5.60 -12.65
C GLN A 95 10.00 -4.36 -13.16
N ARG A 96 9.57 -3.16 -12.80
CA ARG A 96 10.21 -1.91 -13.23
C ARG A 96 11.68 -1.82 -12.83
N MET A 97 12.02 -2.18 -11.58
CA MET A 97 13.39 -2.21 -11.11
C MET A 97 14.27 -3.16 -11.93
N THR A 98 13.73 -4.31 -12.29
CA THR A 98 14.48 -5.31 -13.06
C THR A 98 14.68 -4.88 -14.51
N GLU A 99 13.67 -4.27 -15.12
CA GLU A 99 13.77 -3.67 -16.45
C GLU A 99 14.81 -2.55 -16.49
N ASP A 100 14.77 -1.62 -15.55
CA ASP A 100 15.73 -0.52 -15.42
C ASP A 100 17.17 -1.04 -15.19
N ALA A 101 17.31 -2.16 -14.50
CA ALA A 101 18.58 -2.84 -14.26
C ALA A 101 19.03 -3.74 -15.43
N LYS A 102 18.23 -3.81 -16.52
CA LYS A 102 18.46 -4.72 -17.67
C LYS A 102 18.57 -6.19 -17.26
N LEU A 103 17.79 -6.58 -16.25
CA LEU A 103 17.69 -7.94 -15.74
C LEU A 103 16.39 -8.55 -16.22
N ASP A 104 16.44 -9.77 -16.73
CA ASP A 104 15.24 -10.51 -17.11
C ASP A 104 14.45 -10.91 -15.86
N LEU A 105 13.22 -10.42 -15.76
CA LEU A 105 12.31 -10.69 -14.66
C LEU A 105 12.03 -12.18 -14.45
N SER A 106 12.07 -12.98 -15.53
CA SER A 106 11.87 -14.43 -15.48
C SER A 106 12.96 -15.15 -14.67
N THR A 107 14.11 -14.52 -14.48
CA THR A 107 15.22 -15.06 -13.67
C THR A 107 15.06 -14.83 -12.17
N ILE A 108 14.02 -14.11 -11.74
CA ILE A 108 13.73 -13.85 -10.34
C ILE A 108 12.50 -14.68 -9.91
N PHE A 109 12.66 -15.46 -8.85
CA PHE A 109 11.55 -16.21 -8.27
C PHE A 109 10.73 -15.27 -7.38
N ARG A 110 9.45 -15.03 -7.74
CA ARG A 110 8.59 -14.09 -7.04
C ARG A 110 7.45 -14.83 -6.33
N PRO A 111 7.68 -15.41 -5.13
CA PRO A 111 6.61 -16.00 -4.35
C PRO A 111 5.60 -14.94 -3.93
N GLN A 112 4.31 -15.29 -3.98
CA GLN A 112 3.23 -14.45 -3.48
C GLN A 112 3.11 -14.61 -1.98
N VAL A 113 3.32 -13.54 -1.23
CA VAL A 113 3.11 -13.47 0.21
C VAL A 113 2.34 -12.19 0.52
N ASN A 114 1.05 -12.29 0.76
CA ASN A 114 0.16 -11.13 0.88
C ASN A 114 0.25 -10.45 2.24
N ASP A 115 0.43 -11.22 3.32
CA ASP A 115 0.59 -10.72 4.67
C ASP A 115 1.98 -10.09 4.84
N LEU A 116 2.01 -8.80 5.19
CA LEU A 116 3.26 -8.04 5.34
C LEU A 116 4.09 -8.50 6.54
N TYR A 117 3.44 -8.91 7.63
CA TYR A 117 4.13 -9.46 8.79
C TYR A 117 4.83 -10.76 8.41
N LEU A 118 4.10 -11.70 7.79
CA LEU A 118 4.66 -12.98 7.34
C LEU A 118 5.80 -12.77 6.34
N ARG A 119 5.62 -11.82 5.38
CA ARG A 119 6.66 -11.49 4.40
C ARG A 119 7.94 -10.99 5.06
N THR A 120 7.79 -10.16 6.10
CA THR A 120 8.92 -9.66 6.89
C THR A 120 9.56 -10.80 7.68
N ASP A 121 8.78 -11.62 8.36
CA ASP A 121 9.24 -12.76 9.16
C ASP A 121 10.03 -13.77 8.30
N MET A 122 9.57 -14.06 7.09
CA MET A 122 10.30 -14.92 6.15
C MET A 122 11.68 -14.38 5.79
N LEU A 123 11.83 -13.04 5.67
CA LEU A 123 13.14 -12.42 5.47
C LEU A 123 14.00 -12.53 6.73
N LEU A 124 13.43 -12.19 7.89
CA LEU A 124 14.16 -12.19 9.17
C LEU A 124 14.74 -13.56 9.49
N ASN A 125 13.99 -14.63 9.16
CA ASN A 125 14.38 -16.02 9.39
C ASN A 125 15.15 -16.66 8.23
N GLY A 126 15.44 -15.91 7.16
CA GLY A 126 16.28 -16.39 6.06
C GLY A 126 15.61 -17.35 5.07
N PHE A 127 14.26 -17.45 5.10
CA PHE A 127 13.51 -18.32 4.17
C PHE A 127 13.47 -17.78 2.73
N ILE A 128 13.73 -16.49 2.55
CA ILE A 128 13.75 -15.82 1.26
C ILE A 128 14.96 -14.88 1.16
N ASP A 129 15.42 -14.61 -0.07
CA ASP A 129 16.61 -13.78 -0.30
C ASP A 129 16.31 -12.29 -0.20
N ALA A 130 15.10 -11.88 -0.59
CA ALA A 130 14.66 -10.48 -0.54
C ALA A 130 13.13 -10.35 -0.49
N VAL A 131 12.69 -9.17 -0.10
CA VAL A 131 11.27 -8.80 -0.03
C VAL A 131 11.07 -7.35 -0.46
N ILE A 132 9.86 -7.03 -0.93
CA ILE A 132 9.41 -5.65 -1.09
C ILE A 132 8.46 -5.32 0.06
N LEU A 133 8.81 -4.31 0.85
CA LEU A 133 8.09 -3.89 2.05
C LEU A 133 7.82 -2.40 2.05
N PRO A 134 6.63 -1.98 2.50
CA PRO A 134 6.37 -0.60 2.91
C PRO A 134 6.92 -0.32 4.31
N GLU A 135 6.83 0.94 4.76
CA GLU A 135 7.03 1.27 6.16
C GLU A 135 5.82 0.81 7.01
N PRO A 136 5.98 0.45 8.27
CA PRO A 136 7.23 0.43 9.07
C PRO A 136 8.05 -0.86 8.90
N TYR A 137 7.59 -1.83 8.13
CA TYR A 137 8.23 -3.14 7.97
C TYR A 137 9.63 -3.05 7.35
N ALA A 138 9.84 -2.12 6.41
CA ALA A 138 11.14 -1.91 5.81
C ALA A 138 12.18 -1.40 6.82
N THR A 139 11.78 -0.45 7.68
CA THR A 139 12.64 0.03 8.76
C THR A 139 12.86 -1.05 9.81
N TRP A 140 11.84 -1.85 10.16
CA TRP A 140 12.02 -3.00 11.06
C TRP A 140 13.08 -3.95 10.51
N ALA A 141 12.96 -4.39 9.26
CA ALA A 141 13.94 -5.27 8.64
C ALA A 141 15.36 -4.65 8.64
N ALA A 142 15.47 -3.33 8.42
CA ALA A 142 16.75 -2.64 8.46
C ALA A 142 17.39 -2.63 9.86
N LEU A 143 16.60 -2.42 10.91
CA LEU A 143 17.06 -2.49 12.32
C LEU A 143 17.53 -3.87 12.70
N GLU A 144 16.95 -4.94 12.12
CA GLU A 144 17.41 -6.33 12.28
C GLU A 144 18.67 -6.65 11.44
N GLY A 145 19.24 -5.64 10.78
CA GLY A 145 20.48 -5.74 10.00
C GLY A 145 20.33 -6.18 8.57
N HIS A 146 19.10 -6.27 8.05
CA HIS A 146 18.83 -6.53 6.64
C HIS A 146 19.10 -5.30 5.80
N LYS A 147 19.40 -5.50 4.52
CA LYS A 147 19.93 -4.45 3.67
C LYS A 147 18.84 -3.82 2.79
N ARG A 148 18.66 -2.52 2.91
CA ARG A 148 17.84 -1.76 1.97
C ARG A 148 18.64 -1.56 0.68
N ILE A 149 18.19 -2.15 -0.42
CA ILE A 149 18.86 -2.11 -1.72
C ILE A 149 18.36 -0.95 -2.58
N SER A 150 17.06 -0.71 -2.54
CA SER A 150 16.41 0.35 -3.31
C SER A 150 15.13 0.79 -2.61
N VAL A 151 14.70 2.01 -2.92
CA VAL A 151 13.41 2.56 -2.50
C VAL A 151 12.68 3.02 -3.75
N SER A 152 11.34 2.86 -3.80
CA SER A 152 10.54 3.34 -4.91
C SER A 152 10.66 4.86 -5.05
N LYS A 153 10.55 5.39 -6.27
CA LYS A 153 10.63 6.84 -6.53
C LYS A 153 9.53 7.55 -5.76
N GLU A 154 9.78 8.80 -5.40
CA GLU A 154 8.83 9.61 -4.63
C GLU A 154 7.49 9.83 -5.33
N GLU A 155 7.45 9.69 -6.66
CA GLU A 155 6.25 9.88 -7.47
C GLU A 155 5.92 8.63 -8.30
N GLY A 156 4.62 8.42 -8.54
CA GLY A 156 4.10 7.36 -9.39
C GLY A 156 3.32 6.29 -8.63
N VAL A 157 2.64 5.45 -9.40
CA VAL A 157 1.71 4.43 -8.92
C VAL A 157 2.34 3.38 -8.00
N SER A 158 3.64 3.12 -8.13
CA SER A 158 4.38 2.19 -7.26
C SER A 158 4.64 2.73 -5.86
N ASN A 159 4.29 3.98 -5.61
CA ASN A 159 4.49 4.67 -4.33
C ASN A 159 3.18 5.26 -3.80
N ALA A 160 2.06 4.63 -4.11
CA ALA A 160 0.75 5.13 -3.76
C ALA A 160 -0.10 4.05 -3.11
N LEU A 161 -0.90 4.47 -2.13
CA LEU A 161 -2.13 3.82 -1.70
C LEU A 161 -3.29 4.75 -2.02
N TRP A 162 -4.44 4.17 -2.33
CA TRP A 162 -5.65 4.93 -2.60
C TRP A 162 -6.70 4.70 -1.53
N ILE A 163 -7.34 5.76 -1.08
CA ILE A 163 -8.57 5.67 -0.30
C ILE A 163 -9.71 5.66 -1.30
N VAL A 164 -10.45 4.58 -1.32
CA VAL A 164 -11.56 4.34 -2.24
C VAL A 164 -12.83 4.01 -1.46
N ALA A 165 -13.96 4.27 -2.08
CA ALA A 165 -15.25 4.01 -1.47
C ALA A 165 -16.22 3.34 -2.45
N GLN A 166 -17.17 2.57 -1.91
CA GLN A 166 -18.32 2.10 -2.69
C GLN A 166 -19.19 3.27 -3.13
N ARG A 167 -19.34 3.47 -4.43
CA ARG A 167 -20.12 4.58 -4.98
C ARG A 167 -21.58 4.53 -4.55
N GLN A 168 -22.20 3.37 -4.59
CA GLN A 168 -23.62 3.22 -4.22
C GLN A 168 -23.88 3.63 -2.77
N ALA A 169 -22.91 3.39 -1.87
CA ALA A 169 -23.01 3.83 -0.48
C ALA A 169 -22.88 5.36 -0.36
N ILE A 170 -22.10 5.98 -1.23
CA ILE A 170 -21.79 7.41 -1.16
C ILE A 170 -22.85 8.27 -1.82
N ASP A 171 -23.40 7.88 -2.97
CA ASP A 171 -24.32 8.74 -3.74
C ASP A 171 -25.63 9.02 -3.03
N LYS A 172 -26.09 8.16 -2.13
CA LYS A 172 -27.41 8.30 -1.49
C LYS A 172 -27.39 8.84 -0.06
N THR A 173 -26.41 8.49 0.75
CA THR A 173 -26.46 8.80 2.19
C THR A 173 -25.14 9.22 2.81
N LEU A 174 -23.99 8.88 2.21
CA LEU A 174 -22.67 9.02 2.85
C LEU A 174 -21.78 10.08 2.21
N ARG A 175 -22.25 10.83 1.20
CA ARG A 175 -21.38 11.80 0.50
C ARG A 175 -20.82 12.89 1.42
N ALA A 176 -21.66 13.43 2.31
CA ALA A 176 -21.23 14.43 3.28
C ALA A 176 -20.25 13.84 4.30
N GLN A 177 -20.54 12.60 4.76
CA GLN A 177 -19.66 11.90 5.69
C GLN A 177 -18.32 11.53 5.05
N ALA A 178 -18.29 11.14 3.75
CA ALA A 178 -17.06 10.85 3.02
C ALA A 178 -16.19 12.09 2.86
N LYS A 179 -16.77 13.25 2.55
CA LYS A 179 -16.07 14.54 2.54
C LYS A 179 -15.52 14.91 3.92
N THR A 180 -16.31 14.71 4.96
CA THR A 180 -15.89 14.97 6.33
C THR A 180 -14.77 14.00 6.73
N PHE A 181 -14.87 12.72 6.34
CA PHE A 181 -13.82 11.72 6.55
C PHE A 181 -12.51 12.17 5.90
N ALA A 182 -12.54 12.56 4.62
CA ALA A 182 -11.36 13.01 3.89
C ALA A 182 -10.66 14.18 4.61
N ARG A 183 -11.42 15.22 4.95
CA ARG A 183 -10.91 16.40 5.66
C ARG A 183 -10.31 16.06 7.03
N VAL A 184 -10.99 15.21 7.81
CA VAL A 184 -10.49 14.79 9.13
C VAL A 184 -9.26 13.92 9.01
N TYR A 185 -9.18 13.08 7.98
CA TYR A 185 -8.01 12.27 7.70
C TYR A 185 -6.79 13.13 7.37
N GLU A 186 -6.94 14.12 6.49
CA GLU A 186 -5.87 15.09 6.17
C GLU A 186 -5.35 15.80 7.42
N GLU A 187 -6.26 16.28 8.27
CA GLU A 187 -5.92 16.95 9.52
C GLU A 187 -5.18 16.00 10.49
N ALA A 188 -5.63 14.74 10.58
CA ALA A 188 -4.96 13.74 11.40
C ALA A 188 -3.53 13.45 10.92
N VAL A 189 -3.33 13.36 9.60
CA VAL A 189 -1.99 13.18 9.01
C VAL A 189 -1.10 14.37 9.31
N ARG A 190 -1.62 15.59 9.18
CA ARG A 190 -0.88 16.81 9.50
C ARG A 190 -0.41 16.83 10.96
N GLN A 191 -1.30 16.51 11.89
CA GLN A 191 -0.96 16.43 13.32
C GLN A 191 0.06 15.34 13.64
N MET A 192 -0.04 14.18 12.99
CA MET A 192 0.95 13.10 13.15
C MET A 192 2.32 13.48 12.60
N SER A 193 2.38 14.30 11.54
CA SER A 193 3.65 14.77 10.97
C SER A 193 4.38 15.77 11.88
N GLU A 194 3.67 16.39 12.81
CA GLU A 194 4.21 17.35 13.78
C GLU A 194 4.74 16.66 15.08
N ASP A 195 4.90 15.33 15.08
CA ASP A 195 5.43 14.50 16.19
C ASP A 195 4.59 14.51 17.48
N VAL A 196 3.38 15.04 17.45
CA VAL A 196 2.49 15.19 18.62
C VAL A 196 2.00 13.86 19.19
N GLN A 197 2.27 12.72 18.48
CA GLN A 197 1.65 11.42 18.76
C GLN A 197 2.66 10.25 18.84
N ALA A 198 3.92 10.52 19.12
CA ALA A 198 4.96 9.47 19.13
C ALA A 198 4.59 8.26 19.99
N ASP A 199 4.08 8.45 21.20
CA ASP A 199 3.69 7.34 22.09
C ASP A 199 2.46 6.57 21.56
N THR A 200 1.51 7.26 20.94
CA THR A 200 0.36 6.61 20.29
C THR A 200 0.82 5.77 19.11
N ILE A 201 1.74 6.28 18.30
CA ILE A 201 2.31 5.52 17.17
C ILE A 201 3.04 4.28 17.68
N ARG A 202 3.88 4.40 18.69
CA ARG A 202 4.59 3.27 19.31
C ARG A 202 3.63 2.20 19.85
N ALA A 203 2.55 2.63 20.51
CA ALA A 203 1.52 1.72 20.98
C ALA A 203 0.86 0.95 19.80
N ILE A 204 0.55 1.63 18.69
CA ILE A 204 0.02 1.02 17.48
C ILE A 204 1.02 0.04 16.87
N LEU A 205 2.31 0.39 16.79
CA LEU A 205 3.34 -0.51 16.27
C LEU A 205 3.42 -1.82 17.06
N LYS A 206 3.31 -1.74 18.38
CA LYS A 206 3.32 -2.94 19.27
C LYS A 206 2.05 -3.77 19.11
N SER A 207 0.87 -3.13 19.19
CA SER A 207 -0.42 -3.84 19.21
C SER A 207 -0.85 -4.33 17.83
N GLU A 208 -0.72 -3.47 16.82
CA GLU A 208 -1.30 -3.71 15.50
C GLU A 208 -0.29 -4.31 14.51
N TYR A 209 0.98 -3.87 14.56
CA TYR A 209 2.03 -4.37 13.66
C TYR A 209 2.81 -5.54 14.26
N ARG A 210 2.51 -5.93 15.52
CA ARG A 210 3.20 -7.02 16.23
C ARG A 210 4.71 -6.80 16.28
N MET A 211 5.15 -5.55 16.24
CA MET A 211 6.56 -5.22 16.31
C MET A 211 7.10 -5.49 17.71
N PRO A 212 8.31 -6.07 17.85
CA PRO A 212 8.93 -6.25 19.14
C PRO A 212 8.98 -4.93 19.94
N PRO A 213 8.61 -4.91 21.22
CA PRO A 213 8.50 -3.69 22.02
C PRO A 213 9.74 -2.80 21.96
N LEU A 214 10.93 -3.39 22.09
CA LEU A 214 12.21 -2.65 22.03
C LEU A 214 12.39 -1.93 20.69
N LEU A 215 12.03 -2.58 19.57
CA LEU A 215 12.10 -1.96 18.24
C LEU A 215 11.06 -0.87 18.08
N ALA A 216 9.83 -1.11 18.53
CA ALA A 216 8.76 -0.12 18.45
C ALA A 216 9.09 1.16 19.24
N ASP A 217 9.86 1.04 20.33
CA ASP A 217 10.27 2.19 21.15
C ASP A 217 11.43 2.97 20.54
N THR A 218 12.23 2.34 19.69
CA THR A 218 13.44 2.94 19.11
C THR A 218 13.31 3.32 17.65
N ILE A 219 12.28 2.81 16.95
CA ILE A 219 12.09 3.06 15.52
C ILE A 219 11.86 4.56 15.23
N GLN A 220 12.56 5.05 14.23
CA GLN A 220 12.32 6.38 13.67
C GLN A 220 11.62 6.22 12.32
N LEU A 221 10.35 6.58 12.29
CA LEU A 221 9.57 6.56 11.05
C LEU A 221 9.75 7.87 10.29
N SER A 222 9.76 7.79 8.98
CA SER A 222 9.67 8.97 8.12
C SER A 222 8.34 9.69 8.34
N PRO A 223 8.29 11.00 8.22
CA PRO A 223 7.04 11.76 8.27
C PRO A 223 6.02 11.21 7.28
N ILE A 224 4.76 11.13 7.72
CA ILE A 224 3.66 10.73 6.85
C ILE A 224 3.35 11.88 5.91
N SER A 225 3.33 11.64 4.61
CA SER A 225 3.01 12.66 3.62
C SER A 225 1.52 12.98 3.63
N ALA A 226 1.17 14.25 3.39
CA ALA A 226 -0.21 14.65 3.23
C ALA A 226 -0.87 13.90 2.06
N PRO A 227 -2.16 13.54 2.19
CA PRO A 227 -2.92 12.96 1.08
C PRO A 227 -3.01 13.96 -0.09
N TYR A 228 -3.20 13.44 -1.29
CA TYR A 228 -3.30 14.22 -2.50
C TYR A 228 -4.39 13.65 -3.43
N PRO A 229 -4.92 14.44 -4.39
CA PRO A 229 -5.85 13.94 -5.40
C PRO A 229 -5.22 12.84 -6.26
N LEU A 230 -6.00 11.85 -6.69
CA LEU A 230 -5.50 10.83 -7.61
C LEU A 230 -5.02 11.49 -8.91
N ARG A 231 -3.89 11.02 -9.40
CA ARG A 231 -3.32 11.47 -10.67
C ARG A 231 -3.81 10.57 -11.81
N ALA A 232 -4.22 11.16 -12.90
CA ALA A 232 -4.63 10.42 -14.10
C ALA A 232 -3.51 9.50 -14.61
N SER A 233 -2.26 9.97 -14.57
CA SER A 233 -1.09 9.19 -14.96
C SER A 233 -0.92 7.90 -14.14
N ASP A 234 -1.25 7.93 -12.84
CA ASP A 234 -1.13 6.75 -11.98
C ASP A 234 -2.21 5.72 -12.31
N VAL A 235 -3.44 6.20 -12.61
CA VAL A 235 -4.55 5.34 -13.03
C VAL A 235 -4.24 4.69 -14.38
N GLU A 236 -3.77 5.47 -15.35
CA GLU A 236 -3.41 4.97 -16.68
C GLU A 236 -2.27 3.96 -16.61
N THR A 237 -1.19 4.27 -15.88
CA THR A 237 -0.05 3.36 -15.72
C THR A 237 -0.45 2.02 -15.10
N ALA A 238 -1.28 2.04 -14.06
CA ALA A 238 -1.76 0.81 -13.43
C ALA A 238 -2.67 0.01 -14.38
N ALA A 239 -3.57 0.68 -15.09
CA ALA A 239 -4.46 0.04 -16.04
C ALA A 239 -3.71 -0.58 -17.24
N GLU A 240 -2.75 0.13 -17.82
CA GLU A 240 -1.93 -0.38 -18.91
C GLU A 240 -1.13 -1.62 -18.49
N TRP A 241 -0.51 -1.57 -17.32
CA TRP A 241 0.22 -2.72 -16.81
C TRP A 241 -0.70 -3.93 -16.55
N LEU A 242 -1.89 -3.71 -16.01
CA LEU A 242 -2.87 -4.78 -15.80
C LEU A 242 -3.37 -5.37 -17.12
N ARG A 243 -3.59 -4.53 -18.15
CA ARG A 243 -3.96 -5.00 -19.51
C ARG A 243 -2.85 -5.85 -20.12
N ALA A 244 -1.60 -5.38 -20.03
CA ALA A 244 -0.43 -6.14 -20.51
C ALA A 244 -0.28 -7.52 -19.85
N HIS A 245 -0.82 -7.68 -18.65
CA HIS A 245 -0.84 -8.95 -17.92
C HIS A 245 -2.16 -9.73 -18.05
N ASN A 246 -3.07 -9.32 -18.95
CA ASN A 246 -4.41 -9.91 -19.15
C ASN A 246 -5.26 -9.94 -17.84
N ARG A 247 -5.17 -8.87 -17.05
CA ARG A 247 -5.86 -8.72 -15.77
C ARG A 247 -6.86 -7.57 -15.74
N LEU A 248 -7.01 -6.88 -16.85
CA LEU A 248 -8.00 -5.84 -17.06
C LEU A 248 -8.47 -5.91 -18.51
N PRO A 249 -9.78 -5.93 -18.79
CA PRO A 249 -10.28 -5.86 -20.15
C PRO A 249 -9.86 -4.58 -20.88
N ASN A 250 -9.63 -4.67 -22.19
CA ASN A 250 -9.22 -3.51 -22.98
C ASN A 250 -10.27 -2.40 -23.02
N ASN A 251 -11.55 -2.75 -22.91
CA ASN A 251 -12.69 -1.83 -22.90
C ASN A 251 -13.02 -1.27 -21.51
N HIS A 252 -12.23 -1.59 -20.47
CA HIS A 252 -12.45 -1.05 -19.14
C HIS A 252 -12.20 0.45 -19.10
N ASP A 253 -13.23 1.24 -18.77
CA ASP A 253 -13.16 2.71 -18.78
C ASP A 253 -12.50 3.22 -17.48
N THR A 254 -11.22 3.54 -17.58
CA THR A 254 -10.46 4.14 -16.48
C THR A 254 -10.74 5.62 -16.28
N LYS A 255 -11.28 6.31 -17.33
CA LYS A 255 -11.65 7.74 -17.21
C LYS A 255 -12.83 7.90 -16.28
N GLU A 256 -13.78 6.98 -16.33
CA GLU A 256 -14.91 6.97 -15.40
C GLU A 256 -14.45 6.90 -13.92
N PHE A 257 -13.38 6.19 -13.64
CA PHE A 257 -12.79 6.11 -12.31
C PHE A 257 -12.33 7.50 -11.80
N LEU A 258 -11.72 8.31 -12.66
CA LEU A 258 -11.25 9.66 -12.33
C LEU A 258 -12.39 10.69 -12.24
N LEU A 259 -13.39 10.59 -13.13
CA LEU A 259 -14.54 11.50 -13.15
C LEU A 259 -15.42 11.37 -11.88
N LYS A 260 -15.25 10.30 -11.14
CA LYS A 260 -16.02 9.95 -9.95
C LYS A 260 -15.34 10.32 -8.64
N GLN A 261 -14.29 11.13 -8.66
CA GLN A 261 -13.68 11.70 -7.45
C GLN A 261 -14.72 12.51 -6.67
N ILE A 262 -14.72 12.37 -5.35
CA ILE A 262 -15.71 12.97 -4.45
C ILE A 262 -15.22 14.31 -3.93
#